data_1a56a43326b7fb3a30d5fefd7ad4fd29
#
_entry.id   1a56a43326b7fb3a30d5fefd7ad4fd29
#
_cell.length_a   1.000
_cell.length_b   1.000
_cell.length_c   1.000
_cell.angle_alpha   90.00
_cell.angle_beta   90.00
_cell.angle_gamma   90.00
#
_symmetry.space_group_name_H-M   'P 1'
#
loop_
_entity.id
_entity.type
_entity.pdbx_description
1 polymer ?
#
loop_
_entity_poly.entity_id
_entity_poly.type
_entity_poly.pdbx_seq_one_letter_code
_entity_poly.pdbx_strand_id
1 'polypeptide(L)'
;MAQTVTECLTAGTDSVNLIDGVKAGSWNVEGKTQAEINEMVQRNVDHLSTILLYEPVDSDDDTPDVKGAASNLKTTHVAAVTTGTDYIAAN
;
A
#
# COMPACT_ATOMS: atom_id res chain seq x y z
N MET A 1 -4.96 17.06 14.92
CA MET A 1 -5.87 17.15 13.77
C MET A 1 -6.04 15.76 13.16
N ALA A 2 -7.28 15.30 13.04
CA ALA A 2 -7.53 13.99 12.45
C ALA A 2 -7.33 14.04 10.92
N GLN A 3 -6.68 13.04 10.37
CA GLN A 3 -6.57 12.90 8.92
C GLN A 3 -7.90 12.44 8.34
N THR A 4 -8.19 12.86 7.10
CA THR A 4 -9.31 12.28 6.37
C THR A 4 -8.98 10.84 5.96
N VAL A 5 -9.99 10.05 5.62
CA VAL A 5 -9.79 8.68 5.12
C VAL A 5 -8.90 8.72 3.87
N THR A 6 -9.16 9.66 2.96
CA THR A 6 -8.37 9.81 1.73
C THR A 6 -6.90 10.13 2.03
N GLU A 7 -6.62 11.07 2.95
CA GLU A 7 -5.25 11.40 3.33
C GLU A 7 -4.50 10.19 3.91
N CYS A 8 -5.17 9.45 4.78
CA CYS A 8 -4.61 8.24 5.39
C CYS A 8 -4.25 7.19 4.31
N LEU A 9 -5.16 6.93 3.38
CA LEU A 9 -4.94 5.95 2.32
C LEU A 9 -3.91 6.43 1.29
N THR A 10 -3.91 7.72 0.95
CA THR A 10 -2.94 8.30 0.01
C THR A 10 -1.50 8.12 0.49
N ALA A 11 -1.28 8.12 1.81
CA ALA A 11 0.05 7.88 2.39
C ALA A 11 0.63 6.51 1.99
N GLY A 12 -0.20 5.55 1.60
CA GLY A 12 0.24 4.23 1.16
C GLY A 12 0.51 4.10 -0.34
N THR A 13 0.25 5.12 -1.14
CA THR A 13 0.35 5.04 -2.60
C THR A 13 1.76 4.67 -3.07
N ASP A 14 2.80 5.23 -2.45
CA ASP A 14 4.18 4.91 -2.80
C ASP A 14 4.51 3.43 -2.53
N SER A 15 3.96 2.87 -1.46
CA SER A 15 4.14 1.46 -1.13
C SER A 15 3.44 0.55 -2.15
N VAL A 16 2.24 0.92 -2.61
CA VAL A 16 1.54 0.21 -3.70
C VAL A 16 2.40 0.22 -4.96
N ASN A 17 2.92 1.37 -5.34
CA ASN A 17 3.73 1.51 -6.55
C ASN A 17 5.02 0.69 -6.46
N LEU A 18 5.67 0.65 -5.31
CA LEU A 18 6.86 -0.16 -5.10
C LEU A 18 6.55 -1.66 -5.24
N ILE A 19 5.53 -2.14 -4.57
CA ILE A 19 5.14 -3.56 -4.61
C ILE A 19 4.77 -3.97 -6.03
N ASP A 20 3.95 -3.20 -6.71
CA ASP A 20 3.52 -3.48 -8.08
C ASP A 20 4.71 -3.41 -9.05
N GLY A 21 5.61 -2.43 -8.86
CA GLY A 21 6.80 -2.28 -9.67
C GLY A 21 7.78 -3.44 -9.52
N VAL A 22 8.00 -3.91 -8.30
CA VAL A 22 8.86 -5.08 -8.04
C VAL A 22 8.25 -6.33 -8.68
N LYS A 23 6.96 -6.53 -8.53
CA LYS A 23 6.25 -7.67 -9.14
C LYS A 23 6.34 -7.64 -10.68
N ALA A 24 6.20 -6.47 -11.27
CA ALA A 24 6.26 -6.29 -12.72
C ALA A 24 7.69 -6.30 -13.27
N GLY A 25 8.71 -6.20 -12.42
CA GLY A 25 10.11 -6.10 -12.83
C GLY A 25 10.51 -4.71 -13.30
N SER A 26 9.70 -3.68 -13.04
CA SER A 26 9.97 -2.31 -13.46
C SER A 26 10.63 -1.45 -12.38
N TRP A 27 10.65 -1.94 -11.14
CA TRP A 27 11.29 -1.22 -10.03
C TRP A 27 12.80 -1.43 -10.07
N ASN A 28 13.57 -0.38 -9.81
CA ASN A 28 15.03 -0.48 -9.77
C ASN A 28 15.47 -1.20 -8.49
N VAL A 29 15.96 -2.43 -8.66
CA VAL A 29 16.50 -3.26 -7.57
C VAL A 29 17.97 -3.61 -7.81
N GLU A 30 18.65 -2.85 -8.64
CA GLU A 30 20.06 -3.08 -8.97
C GLU A 30 20.92 -3.08 -7.70
N GLY A 31 21.80 -4.06 -7.59
CA GLY A 31 22.69 -4.22 -6.45
C GLY A 31 22.06 -4.87 -5.22
N LYS A 32 20.78 -5.23 -5.27
CA LYS A 32 20.08 -5.89 -4.16
C LYS A 32 20.03 -7.40 -4.36
N THR A 33 20.22 -8.13 -3.26
CA THR A 33 19.95 -9.58 -3.24
C THR A 33 18.44 -9.82 -3.20
N GLN A 34 18.02 -11.04 -3.55
CA GLN A 34 16.61 -11.40 -3.46
C GLN A 34 16.09 -11.27 -2.01
N ALA A 35 16.91 -11.60 -1.01
CA ALA A 35 16.55 -11.43 0.40
C ALA A 35 16.31 -9.95 0.74
N GLU A 36 17.13 -9.04 0.23
CA GLU A 36 16.98 -7.61 0.42
C GLU A 36 15.72 -7.07 -0.27
N ILE A 37 15.42 -7.57 -1.47
CA ILE A 37 14.20 -7.20 -2.21
C ILE A 37 12.98 -7.66 -1.43
N ASN A 38 12.97 -8.90 -0.94
CA ASN A 38 11.86 -9.44 -0.15
C ASN A 38 11.64 -8.65 1.14
N GLU A 39 12.71 -8.24 1.81
CA GLU A 39 12.63 -7.40 3.00
C GLU A 39 12.02 -6.03 2.68
N MET A 40 12.42 -5.42 1.58
CA MET A 40 11.86 -4.14 1.12
C MET A 40 10.37 -4.27 0.83
N VAL A 41 9.97 -5.33 0.14
CA VAL A 41 8.55 -5.60 -0.15
C VAL A 41 7.78 -5.83 1.15
N GLN A 42 8.34 -6.59 2.09
CA GLN A 42 7.69 -6.87 3.38
C GLN A 42 7.45 -5.59 4.18
N ARG A 43 8.41 -4.67 4.22
CA ARG A 43 8.23 -3.38 4.92
C ARG A 43 7.07 -2.58 4.34
N ASN A 44 6.91 -2.62 3.03
CA ASN A 44 5.83 -1.90 2.36
C ASN A 44 4.48 -2.59 2.54
N VAL A 45 4.46 -3.92 2.58
CA VAL A 45 3.25 -4.68 2.96
C VAL A 45 2.82 -4.33 4.39
N ASP A 46 3.77 -4.28 5.33
CA ASP A 46 3.50 -3.94 6.72
C ASP A 46 2.99 -2.51 6.85
N HIS A 47 3.55 -1.58 6.08
CA HIS A 47 3.10 -0.18 6.06
C HIS A 47 1.65 -0.08 5.59
N LEU A 48 1.30 -0.75 4.49
CA LEU A 48 -0.07 -0.77 3.98
C LEU A 48 -1.04 -1.43 4.96
N SER A 49 -0.62 -2.53 5.58
CA SER A 49 -1.44 -3.22 6.58
C SER A 49 -1.73 -2.33 7.78
N THR A 50 -0.74 -1.54 8.21
CA THR A 50 -0.90 -0.56 9.30
C THR A 50 -1.88 0.53 8.91
N ILE A 51 -1.77 1.08 7.71
CA ILE A 51 -2.68 2.12 7.20
C ILE A 51 -4.12 1.58 7.18
N LEU A 52 -4.32 0.37 6.67
CA LEU A 52 -5.64 -0.25 6.61
C LEU A 52 -6.25 -0.49 7.98
N LEU A 53 -5.42 -0.79 8.99
CA LEU A 53 -5.86 -1.04 10.35
C LEU A 53 -6.27 0.24 11.08
N TYR A 54 -5.56 1.35 10.83
CA TYR A 54 -5.72 2.60 11.57
C TYR A 54 -6.37 3.72 10.75
N GLU A 55 -6.93 3.40 9.57
CA GLU A 55 -7.63 4.40 8.79
C GLU A 55 -8.80 4.98 9.59
N PRO A 56 -9.05 6.29 9.52
CA PRO A 56 -10.22 6.86 10.17
C PRO A 56 -11.51 6.35 9.53
N VAL A 57 -12.45 5.94 10.37
CA VAL A 57 -13.76 5.44 9.90
C VAL A 57 -14.66 6.58 9.47
N ASP A 58 -14.61 7.68 10.23
CA ASP A 58 -15.42 8.86 10.00
C ASP A 58 -14.53 10.11 9.95
N SER A 59 -14.80 10.97 8.98
CA SER A 59 -14.18 12.28 8.89
C SER A 59 -15.23 13.27 8.42
N ASP A 60 -15.36 14.39 9.15
CA ASP A 60 -16.30 15.46 8.82
C ASP A 60 -15.92 16.14 7.49
N ASP A 61 -14.66 16.00 7.07
CA ASP A 61 -14.16 16.57 5.83
C ASP A 61 -14.46 15.72 4.60
N ASP A 62 -14.89 14.46 4.80
CA ASP A 62 -15.14 13.55 3.67
C ASP A 62 -16.54 13.73 3.10
N THR A 63 -16.60 14.06 1.80
CA THR A 63 -17.83 14.07 1.03
C THR A 63 -18.14 12.66 0.51
N PRO A 64 -19.34 12.38 0.02
CA PRO A 64 -19.65 11.09 -0.61
C PRO A 64 -18.71 10.73 -1.76
N ASP A 65 -18.29 11.70 -2.57
CA ASP A 65 -17.34 11.46 -3.67
C ASP A 65 -15.95 11.10 -3.14
N VAL A 66 -15.50 11.78 -2.09
CA VAL A 66 -14.22 11.50 -1.42
C VAL A 66 -14.24 10.13 -0.79
N LYS A 67 -15.33 9.73 -0.14
CA LYS A 67 -15.48 8.39 0.44
C LYS A 67 -15.47 7.30 -0.62
N GLY A 68 -16.05 7.55 -1.79
CA GLY A 68 -16.00 6.63 -2.92
C GLY A 68 -14.57 6.44 -3.44
N ALA A 69 -13.82 7.53 -3.58
CA ALA A 69 -12.41 7.48 -3.98
C ALA A 69 -11.56 6.75 -2.92
N ALA A 70 -11.81 6.98 -1.65
CA ALA A 70 -11.14 6.29 -0.55
C ALA A 70 -11.40 4.79 -0.58
N SER A 71 -12.63 4.38 -0.87
CA SER A 71 -12.97 2.96 -1.01
C SER A 71 -12.18 2.29 -2.14
N ASN A 72 -11.99 2.99 -3.27
CA ASN A 72 -11.19 2.49 -4.39
C ASN A 72 -9.72 2.37 -4.00
N LEU A 73 -9.17 3.36 -3.28
CA LEU A 73 -7.80 3.30 -2.78
C LEU A 73 -7.61 2.13 -1.81
N LYS A 74 -8.58 1.91 -0.93
CA LYS A 74 -8.54 0.80 0.02
C LYS A 74 -8.48 -0.55 -0.72
N THR A 75 -9.29 -0.72 -1.74
CA THR A 75 -9.27 -1.93 -2.58
C THR A 75 -7.89 -2.12 -3.21
N THR A 76 -7.29 -1.05 -3.72
CA THR A 76 -5.94 -1.06 -4.29
C THR A 76 -4.90 -1.46 -3.26
N HIS A 77 -5.00 -0.95 -2.03
CA HIS A 77 -4.06 -1.27 -0.95
C HIS A 77 -4.18 -2.75 -0.54
N VAL A 78 -5.38 -3.27 -0.42
CA VAL A 78 -5.61 -4.70 -0.11
C VAL A 78 -5.01 -5.58 -1.20
N ALA A 79 -5.22 -5.23 -2.46
CA ALA A 79 -4.64 -5.96 -3.60
C ALA A 79 -3.12 -5.94 -3.56
N ALA A 80 -2.50 -4.81 -3.23
CA ALA A 80 -1.05 -4.69 -3.14
C ALA A 80 -0.47 -5.52 -1.99
N VAL A 81 -1.15 -5.58 -0.85
CA VAL A 81 -0.74 -6.44 0.27
C VAL A 81 -0.71 -7.90 -0.18
N THR A 82 -1.73 -8.35 -0.88
CA THR A 82 -1.78 -9.72 -1.44
C THR A 82 -0.66 -9.93 -2.44
N THR A 83 -0.46 -9.00 -3.37
CA THR A 83 0.60 -9.08 -4.37
C THR A 83 1.99 -9.18 -3.72
N GLY A 84 2.27 -8.34 -2.73
CA GLY A 84 3.55 -8.34 -2.03
C GLY A 84 3.78 -9.63 -1.24
N THR A 85 2.77 -10.09 -0.53
CA THR A 85 2.83 -11.34 0.23
C THR A 85 3.10 -12.53 -0.68
N ASP A 86 2.39 -12.61 -1.80
CA ASP A 86 2.55 -13.69 -2.78
C ASP A 86 3.93 -13.63 -3.45
N TYR A 87 4.43 -12.43 -3.76
CA TYR A 87 5.76 -12.23 -4.32
C TYR A 87 6.83 -12.79 -3.37
N ILE A 88 6.76 -12.46 -2.09
CA ILE A 88 7.74 -12.94 -1.09
C ILE A 88 7.67 -14.46 -0.98
N ALA A 89 6.47 -15.03 -0.95
CA ALA A 89 6.27 -16.47 -0.85
C ALA A 89 6.84 -17.23 -2.06
N ALA A 90 6.84 -16.60 -3.24
CA ALA A 90 7.34 -17.21 -4.47
C ALA A 90 8.84 -17.00 -4.68
N ASN A 91 9.48 -16.18 -3.90
CA ASN A 91 10.89 -15.83 -4.03
C ASN A 91 11.64 -15.97 -2.72
#